data_df79144809768a5648f34042b3b3188f
#
_entry.id   df79144809768a5648f34042b3b3188f
#
_cell.length_a   1.000
_cell.length_b   1.000
_cell.length_c   1.000
_cell.angle_alpha   90.00
_cell.angle_beta   90.00
_cell.angle_gamma   90.00
#
_symmetry.space_group_name_H-M   'P 1'
#
loop_
_entity.id
_entity.type
_entity.pdbx_description
1 polymer ?
#
loop_
_entity_poly.entity_id
_entity_poly.type
_entity_poly.pdbx_seq_one_letter_code
_entity_poly.pdbx_strand_id
1 'polypeptide(L)'
;KRGPKNASMEQCNLGLGPVVLKGAYAQLPRYFADTGKVQDLESRLITCMETLQGFTEQQAEHDAFAKESGNATPLVNMAMYVAHESDNMKIAIPQNMPEEKLAYENGKKLFFYRGGPFSFSCATCHSEKDKRIKISALPDLVDTGPKGAAVSYATWPAYPNSQGVARTLEWRMLACFRQQRFPMPKMTSNAVIDLITYMGVNSNGATLHTPSFKR
;
A
#
# COMPACT_ATOMS: atom_id res chain seq x y z
N LYS A 1 -5.01 -4.19 23.47
CA LYS A 1 -6.41 -3.75 23.36
C LYS A 1 -6.44 -2.24 23.25
N ARG A 2 -7.28 -1.70 22.37
CA ARG A 2 -7.36 -0.27 22.05
C ARG A 2 -8.81 0.14 21.74
N GLY A 3 -9.01 1.45 21.59
CA GLY A 3 -10.27 2.04 21.16
C GLY A 3 -11.39 2.02 22.21
N PRO A 4 -12.53 2.63 21.92
CA PRO A 4 -13.69 2.71 22.81
C PRO A 4 -14.18 1.35 23.29
N LYS A 5 -14.07 0.31 22.47
CA LYS A 5 -14.48 -1.07 22.84
C LYS A 5 -13.39 -1.84 23.59
N ASN A 6 -12.22 -1.24 23.85
CA ASN A 6 -11.08 -1.90 24.50
C ASN A 6 -10.79 -3.32 23.94
N ALA A 7 -10.86 -3.44 22.59
CA ALA A 7 -10.74 -4.71 21.89
C ALA A 7 -9.35 -4.88 21.24
N SER A 8 -8.95 -6.14 21.01
CA SER A 8 -7.80 -6.48 20.17
C SER A 8 -8.20 -6.49 18.70
N MET A 9 -7.21 -6.55 17.81
CA MET A 9 -7.43 -6.73 16.37
C MET A 9 -7.27 -8.19 15.91
N GLU A 10 -7.17 -9.14 16.82
CA GLU A 10 -6.97 -10.56 16.48
C GLU A 10 -8.04 -11.12 15.55
N GLN A 11 -9.28 -10.64 15.67
CA GLN A 11 -10.38 -11.04 14.80
C GLN A 11 -10.42 -10.31 13.45
N CYS A 12 -9.44 -9.46 13.16
CA CYS A 12 -9.33 -8.78 11.89
C CYS A 12 -9.09 -9.79 10.76
N ASN A 13 -10.04 -9.88 9.85
CA ASN A 13 -9.92 -10.74 8.68
C ASN A 13 -9.19 -9.98 7.57
N LEU A 14 -7.97 -10.38 7.28
CA LEU A 14 -7.12 -9.82 6.22
C LEU A 14 -7.29 -10.52 4.87
N GLY A 15 -8.38 -11.27 4.70
CA GLY A 15 -8.74 -11.94 3.45
C GLY A 15 -8.52 -13.46 3.45
N LEU A 16 -7.86 -14.01 4.47
CA LEU A 16 -7.63 -15.46 4.64
C LEU A 16 -8.39 -16.03 5.84
N GLY A 17 -9.25 -15.22 6.47
CA GLY A 17 -9.97 -15.54 7.68
C GLY A 17 -9.44 -14.76 8.89
N PRO A 18 -10.24 -14.72 10.00
CA PRO A 18 -9.79 -14.14 11.26
C PRO A 18 -8.53 -14.84 11.77
N VAL A 19 -7.65 -14.10 12.46
CA VAL A 19 -6.41 -14.59 13.07
C VAL A 19 -5.33 -15.06 12.09
N VAL A 20 -5.62 -15.15 10.78
CA VAL A 20 -4.65 -15.62 9.78
C VAL A 20 -3.85 -14.43 9.26
N LEU A 21 -2.57 -14.34 9.63
CA LEU A 21 -1.65 -13.30 9.18
C LEU A 21 -0.70 -13.80 8.08
N LYS A 22 -0.25 -15.06 8.22
CA LYS A 22 0.71 -15.65 7.29
C LYS A 22 0.19 -15.69 5.87
N GLY A 23 0.88 -15.00 4.95
CA GLY A 23 0.53 -14.93 3.54
C GLY A 23 -0.58 -13.92 3.21
N ALA A 24 -1.17 -13.23 4.20
CA ALA A 24 -2.24 -12.28 3.96
C ALA A 24 -1.74 -11.10 3.11
N TYR A 25 -0.60 -10.52 3.44
CA TYR A 25 -0.04 -9.39 2.68
C TYR A 25 0.28 -9.74 1.23
N ALA A 26 0.68 -10.97 0.97
CA ALA A 26 0.98 -11.44 -0.40
C ALA A 26 -0.24 -11.44 -1.34
N GLN A 27 -1.45 -11.32 -0.79
CA GLN A 27 -2.72 -11.35 -1.53
C GLN A 27 -3.53 -10.03 -1.40
N LEU A 28 -2.90 -8.97 -0.92
CA LEU A 28 -3.49 -7.63 -0.82
C LEU A 28 -2.88 -6.70 -1.88
N PRO A 29 -3.65 -5.78 -2.47
CA PRO A 29 -5.10 -5.52 -2.26
C PRO A 29 -6.01 -6.61 -2.82
N ARG A 30 -7.20 -6.74 -2.22
CA ARG A 30 -8.25 -7.65 -2.69
C ARG A 30 -9.65 -7.13 -2.34
N TYR A 31 -10.66 -7.72 -2.95
CA TYR A 31 -12.05 -7.42 -2.62
C TYR A 31 -12.46 -8.02 -1.27
N PHE A 32 -13.20 -7.24 -0.48
CA PHE A 32 -13.80 -7.65 0.78
C PHE A 32 -15.32 -7.48 0.73
N ALA A 33 -16.04 -8.59 0.82
CA ALA A 33 -17.50 -8.61 0.71
C ALA A 33 -18.22 -7.87 1.84
N ASP A 34 -17.63 -7.81 3.03
CA ASP A 34 -18.17 -7.11 4.20
C ASP A 34 -18.18 -5.58 4.05
N THR A 35 -17.32 -5.04 3.21
CA THR A 35 -17.26 -3.60 2.89
C THR A 35 -17.72 -3.27 1.47
N GLY A 36 -17.80 -4.27 0.59
CA GLY A 36 -18.06 -4.08 -0.84
C GLY A 36 -16.92 -3.35 -1.58
N LYS A 37 -15.69 -3.35 -1.02
CA LYS A 37 -14.56 -2.56 -1.54
C LYS A 37 -13.32 -3.42 -1.75
N VAL A 38 -12.48 -3.01 -2.69
CA VAL A 38 -11.09 -3.45 -2.73
C VAL A 38 -10.32 -2.68 -1.66
N GLN A 39 -9.56 -3.38 -0.84
CA GLN A 39 -8.78 -2.81 0.24
C GLN A 39 -7.34 -3.36 0.23
N ASP A 40 -6.40 -2.50 0.49
CA ASP A 40 -5.02 -2.86 0.81
C ASP A 40 -4.88 -3.16 2.32
N LEU A 41 -3.66 -3.40 2.78
CA LEU A 41 -3.45 -3.77 4.18
C LEU A 41 -3.88 -2.63 5.13
N GLU A 42 -3.48 -1.41 4.85
CA GLU A 42 -3.69 -0.25 5.71
C GLU A 42 -5.18 0.11 5.79
N SER A 43 -5.87 0.17 4.67
CA SER A 43 -7.32 0.43 4.65
C SER A 43 -8.12 -0.70 5.31
N ARG A 44 -7.66 -1.95 5.19
CA ARG A 44 -8.29 -3.07 5.89
C ARG A 44 -8.07 -3.01 7.40
N LEU A 45 -6.87 -2.67 7.86
CA LEU A 45 -6.58 -2.45 9.28
C LEU A 45 -7.43 -1.31 9.86
N ILE A 46 -7.63 -0.21 9.12
CA ILE A 46 -8.52 0.89 9.52
C ILE A 46 -9.95 0.39 9.68
N THR A 47 -10.48 -0.36 8.72
CA THR A 47 -11.80 -0.99 8.84
C THR A 47 -11.92 -1.85 10.11
N CYS A 48 -10.88 -2.60 10.44
CA CYS A 48 -10.87 -3.38 11.68
C CYS A 48 -10.78 -2.49 12.94
N MET A 49 -10.08 -1.37 12.90
CA MET A 49 -10.09 -0.40 14.00
C MET A 49 -11.49 0.16 14.23
N GLU A 50 -12.23 0.45 13.17
CA GLU A 50 -13.60 0.94 13.25
C GLU A 50 -14.55 -0.15 13.79
N THR A 51 -14.55 -1.31 13.18
CA THR A 51 -15.52 -2.37 13.45
C THR A 51 -15.26 -3.09 14.77
N LEU A 52 -14.02 -3.44 15.06
CA LEU A 52 -13.64 -4.21 16.24
C LEU A 52 -13.33 -3.31 17.44
N GLN A 53 -12.60 -2.22 17.24
CA GLN A 53 -12.15 -1.36 18.33
C GLN A 53 -13.07 -0.17 18.59
N GLY A 54 -13.98 0.17 17.65
CA GLY A 54 -14.98 1.23 17.78
C GLY A 54 -14.44 2.64 17.57
N PHE A 55 -13.32 2.80 16.88
CA PHE A 55 -12.86 4.10 16.43
C PHE A 55 -13.83 4.68 15.39
N THR A 56 -13.94 5.99 15.33
CA THR A 56 -14.54 6.65 14.17
C THR A 56 -13.56 6.61 12.99
N GLU A 57 -14.06 6.72 11.76
CA GLU A 57 -13.23 6.79 10.55
C GLU A 57 -12.12 7.85 10.69
N GLN A 58 -12.49 9.05 11.13
CA GLN A 58 -11.54 10.14 11.33
C GLN A 58 -10.44 9.80 12.36
N GLN A 59 -10.80 9.16 13.47
CA GLN A 59 -9.83 8.74 14.50
C GLN A 59 -8.91 7.64 13.97
N ALA A 60 -9.47 6.65 13.28
CA ALA A 60 -8.71 5.54 12.74
C ALA A 60 -7.72 6.01 11.65
N GLU A 61 -8.14 6.89 10.76
CA GLU A 61 -7.26 7.48 9.75
C GLU A 61 -6.18 8.38 10.36
N HIS A 62 -6.54 9.21 11.35
CA HIS A 62 -5.57 10.04 12.04
C HIS A 62 -4.50 9.18 12.72
N ASP A 63 -4.90 8.16 13.49
CA ASP A 63 -3.99 7.24 14.16
C ASP A 63 -3.13 6.44 13.19
N ALA A 64 -3.69 6.11 12.01
CA ALA A 64 -2.97 5.34 10.99
C ALA A 64 -1.82 6.13 10.35
N PHE A 65 -2.07 7.42 10.08
CA PHE A 65 -1.21 8.23 9.23
C PHE A 65 -0.70 9.51 9.90
N ALA A 66 -0.86 9.63 11.20
CA ALA A 66 -0.38 10.79 11.96
C ALA A 66 1.09 11.07 11.67
N LYS A 67 1.39 12.33 11.39
CA LYS A 67 2.77 12.78 11.13
C LYS A 67 3.61 12.94 12.39
N GLU A 68 3.16 12.43 13.51
CA GLU A 68 3.73 12.78 14.78
C GLU A 68 5.13 12.20 14.98
N SER A 69 6.02 13.08 15.36
CA SER A 69 7.23 12.88 16.18
C SER A 69 8.24 11.82 15.76
N GLY A 70 8.47 11.58 14.49
CA GLY A 70 9.57 10.70 14.08
C GLY A 70 9.39 9.19 14.35
N ASN A 71 8.29 8.79 14.98
CA ASN A 71 7.97 7.38 15.24
C ASN A 71 6.94 6.84 14.26
N ALA A 72 7.02 5.54 13.97
CA ALA A 72 5.95 4.85 13.25
C ALA A 72 4.70 4.76 14.13
N THR A 73 3.53 4.95 13.53
CA THR A 73 2.26 4.75 14.25
C THR A 73 2.04 3.29 14.59
N PRO A 74 1.18 2.97 15.56
CA PRO A 74 0.83 1.58 15.86
C PRO A 74 0.32 0.81 14.65
N LEU A 75 -0.44 1.47 13.74
CA LEU A 75 -0.90 0.84 12.51
C LEU A 75 0.26 0.52 11.57
N VAL A 76 1.20 1.44 11.35
CA VAL A 76 2.38 1.20 10.52
C VAL A 76 3.21 0.04 11.09
N ASN A 77 3.40 -0.01 12.41
CA ASN A 77 4.10 -1.13 13.06
C ASN A 77 3.36 -2.47 12.85
N MET A 78 2.03 -2.45 12.89
CA MET A 78 1.21 -3.63 12.62
C MET A 78 1.31 -4.03 11.14
N ALA A 79 1.28 -3.07 10.21
CA ALA A 79 1.49 -3.35 8.79
C ALA A 79 2.86 -3.97 8.52
N MET A 80 3.92 -3.49 9.19
CA MET A 80 5.26 -4.08 9.13
C MET A 80 5.25 -5.55 9.59
N TYR A 81 4.56 -5.83 10.71
CA TYR A 81 4.47 -7.18 11.25
C TYR A 81 3.69 -8.12 10.31
N VAL A 82 2.51 -7.71 9.84
CA VAL A 82 1.71 -8.51 8.90
C VAL A 82 2.45 -8.76 7.59
N ALA A 83 3.18 -7.75 7.09
CA ALA A 83 3.99 -7.90 5.90
C ALA A 83 5.13 -8.90 6.11
N HIS A 84 5.78 -8.87 7.29
CA HIS A 84 6.82 -9.83 7.68
C HIS A 84 6.31 -11.27 7.68
N GLU A 85 5.07 -11.52 8.12
CA GLU A 85 4.44 -12.84 8.08
C GLU A 85 4.24 -13.38 6.64
N SER A 86 4.46 -12.54 5.65
CA SER A 86 4.42 -12.90 4.21
C SER A 86 5.81 -12.85 3.55
N ASP A 87 6.88 -12.57 4.31
CA ASP A 87 8.23 -12.50 3.75
C ASP A 87 8.63 -13.82 3.08
N ASN A 88 9.41 -13.73 1.99
CA ASN A 88 9.78 -14.85 1.12
C ASN A 88 8.61 -15.58 0.42
N MET A 89 7.38 -15.10 0.54
CA MET A 89 6.23 -15.64 -0.20
C MET A 89 6.09 -14.97 -1.58
N LYS A 90 5.40 -15.65 -2.49
CA LYS A 90 5.08 -15.08 -3.81
C LYS A 90 3.88 -14.15 -3.71
N ILE A 91 3.98 -12.98 -4.32
CA ILE A 91 2.85 -12.06 -4.51
C ILE A 91 1.81 -12.76 -5.40
N ALA A 92 0.56 -12.75 -4.94
CA ALA A 92 -0.56 -13.41 -5.61
C ALA A 92 -1.85 -12.58 -5.43
N ILE A 93 -1.80 -11.31 -5.82
CA ILE A 93 -2.94 -10.38 -5.72
C ILE A 93 -4.03 -10.86 -6.67
N PRO A 94 -5.25 -11.13 -6.15
CA PRO A 94 -6.31 -11.72 -6.92
C PRO A 94 -6.88 -10.74 -7.96
N GLN A 95 -7.40 -11.32 -9.05
CA GLN A 95 -8.13 -10.63 -10.13
C GLN A 95 -9.37 -11.45 -10.53
N ASN A 96 -9.99 -12.09 -9.54
CA ASN A 96 -11.13 -12.98 -9.78
C ASN A 96 -12.47 -12.22 -9.75
N MET A 97 -12.56 -11.19 -8.89
CA MET A 97 -13.77 -10.38 -8.73
C MET A 97 -13.81 -9.23 -9.75
N PRO A 98 -14.99 -8.82 -10.22
CA PRO A 98 -15.15 -7.65 -11.10
C PRO A 98 -14.54 -6.37 -10.49
N GLU A 99 -14.68 -6.18 -9.19
CA GLU A 99 -14.17 -5.03 -8.44
C GLU A 99 -12.63 -4.99 -8.44
N GLU A 100 -11.97 -6.14 -8.35
CA GLU A 100 -10.51 -6.25 -8.41
C GLU A 100 -9.98 -5.88 -9.80
N LYS A 101 -10.64 -6.36 -10.85
CA LYS A 101 -10.32 -5.99 -12.24
C LYS A 101 -10.55 -4.51 -12.50
N LEU A 102 -11.65 -3.96 -11.98
CA LEU A 102 -11.96 -2.54 -12.11
C LEU A 102 -10.91 -1.68 -11.40
N ALA A 103 -10.52 -2.07 -10.18
CA ALA A 103 -9.46 -1.37 -9.43
C ALA A 103 -8.12 -1.38 -10.20
N TYR A 104 -7.74 -2.52 -10.79
CA TYR A 104 -6.56 -2.62 -11.65
C TYR A 104 -6.64 -1.66 -12.85
N GLU A 105 -7.75 -1.67 -13.58
CA GLU A 105 -7.93 -0.82 -14.77
C GLU A 105 -7.98 0.67 -14.42
N ASN A 106 -8.61 1.03 -13.31
CA ASN A 106 -8.61 2.40 -12.81
C ASN A 106 -7.20 2.83 -12.39
N GLY A 107 -6.50 1.99 -11.65
CA GLY A 107 -5.11 2.23 -11.24
C GLY A 107 -4.20 2.44 -12.44
N LYS A 108 -4.37 1.63 -13.49
CA LYS A 108 -3.66 1.79 -14.76
C LYS A 108 -3.98 3.14 -15.41
N LYS A 109 -5.24 3.53 -15.50
CA LYS A 109 -5.64 4.84 -16.05
C LYS A 109 -5.02 5.99 -15.25
N LEU A 110 -5.08 5.92 -13.91
CA LEU A 110 -4.49 6.93 -13.02
C LEU A 110 -2.97 7.00 -13.17
N PHE A 111 -2.31 5.87 -13.33
CA PHE A 111 -0.85 5.79 -13.51
C PHE A 111 -0.37 6.56 -14.74
N PHE A 112 -1.14 6.53 -15.81
CA PHE A 112 -0.84 7.24 -17.07
C PHE A 112 -1.49 8.63 -17.16
N TYR A 113 -2.41 8.98 -16.25
CA TYR A 113 -3.09 10.26 -16.26
C TYR A 113 -2.12 11.41 -15.97
N ARG A 114 -2.06 12.36 -16.89
CA ARG A 114 -1.22 13.56 -16.75
C ARG A 114 -1.98 14.65 -16.00
N GLY A 115 -1.36 15.18 -14.98
CA GLY A 115 -1.97 16.20 -14.13
C GLY A 115 -0.94 17.11 -13.46
N GLY A 116 -1.47 17.99 -12.60
CA GLY A 116 -0.67 18.96 -11.87
C GLY A 116 -0.03 20.04 -12.76
N PRO A 117 0.68 21.00 -12.16
CA PRO A 117 1.25 22.14 -12.88
C PRO A 117 2.35 21.76 -13.88
N PHE A 118 2.95 20.58 -13.71
CA PHE A 118 3.99 20.06 -14.60
C PHE A 118 3.43 19.16 -15.71
N SER A 119 2.13 18.90 -15.73
CA SER A 119 1.50 17.94 -16.65
C SER A 119 2.24 16.59 -16.69
N PHE A 120 2.65 16.08 -15.54
CA PHE A 120 3.28 14.77 -15.39
C PHE A 120 2.26 13.69 -15.03
N SER A 121 2.66 12.44 -15.18
CA SER A 121 1.97 11.26 -14.69
C SER A 121 2.97 10.39 -13.90
N CYS A 122 2.50 9.36 -13.22
CA CYS A 122 3.40 8.36 -12.63
C CYS A 122 4.28 7.74 -13.71
N ALA A 123 3.69 7.45 -14.88
CA ALA A 123 4.40 6.92 -16.04
C ALA A 123 5.53 7.83 -16.55
N THR A 124 5.41 9.16 -16.41
CA THR A 124 6.48 10.07 -16.82
C THR A 124 7.83 9.72 -16.20
N CYS A 125 7.82 9.22 -14.97
CA CYS A 125 9.02 8.83 -14.23
C CYS A 125 9.21 7.31 -14.13
N HIS A 126 8.14 6.53 -14.24
CA HIS A 126 8.11 5.11 -13.86
C HIS A 126 7.68 4.16 -15.00
N SER A 127 7.82 4.54 -16.25
CA SER A 127 7.49 3.68 -17.40
C SER A 127 8.68 3.35 -18.31
N GLU A 128 9.88 3.65 -17.88
CA GLU A 128 11.09 3.38 -18.64
C GLU A 128 12.22 2.94 -17.71
N LYS A 129 13.06 2.04 -18.20
CA LYS A 129 14.27 1.59 -17.48
C LYS A 129 15.29 2.73 -17.36
N ASP A 130 16.12 2.62 -16.34
CA ASP A 130 17.27 3.48 -16.09
C ASP A 130 16.96 4.96 -15.86
N LYS A 131 15.69 5.33 -15.72
CA LYS A 131 15.34 6.69 -15.29
C LYS A 131 15.83 6.98 -13.89
N ARG A 132 16.24 8.21 -13.69
CA ARG A 132 16.78 8.67 -12.40
C ARG A 132 16.17 10.02 -12.04
N ILE A 133 16.03 10.24 -10.76
CA ILE A 133 15.79 11.56 -10.18
C ILE A 133 16.94 11.87 -9.22
N LYS A 134 17.72 12.90 -9.52
CA LYS A 134 19.00 13.16 -8.84
C LYS A 134 19.88 11.90 -8.90
N ILE A 135 20.30 11.39 -7.76
CA ILE A 135 21.14 10.19 -7.64
C ILE A 135 20.32 8.88 -7.52
N SER A 136 19.00 8.97 -7.38
CA SER A 136 18.15 7.80 -7.15
C SER A 136 17.66 7.20 -8.46
N ALA A 137 17.89 5.91 -8.67
CA ALA A 137 17.24 5.17 -9.75
C ALA A 137 15.74 5.03 -9.46
N LEU A 138 14.93 5.14 -10.52
CA LEU A 138 13.49 4.97 -10.45
C LEU A 138 13.11 3.58 -10.99
N PRO A 139 12.25 2.82 -10.30
CA PRO A 139 11.77 1.55 -10.82
C PRO A 139 10.87 1.78 -12.03
N ASP A 140 10.95 0.89 -13.00
CA ASP A 140 9.99 0.79 -14.10
C ASP A 140 8.76 0.01 -13.61
N LEU A 141 7.69 0.72 -13.29
CA LEU A 141 6.47 0.14 -12.68
C LEU A 141 5.50 -0.46 -13.71
N VAL A 142 5.78 -0.33 -14.99
CA VAL A 142 5.02 -1.01 -16.07
C VAL A 142 5.64 -2.35 -16.45
N ASP A 143 6.89 -2.60 -16.07
CA ASP A 143 7.54 -3.88 -16.28
C ASP A 143 6.96 -4.90 -15.29
N THR A 144 6.24 -5.89 -15.82
CA THR A 144 5.67 -7.00 -15.04
C THR A 144 6.68 -8.09 -14.69
N GLY A 145 7.94 -7.90 -15.05
CA GLY A 145 9.02 -8.83 -14.69
C GLY A 145 9.53 -8.63 -13.25
N PRO A 146 10.41 -9.52 -12.79
CA PRO A 146 10.87 -9.53 -11.40
C PRO A 146 11.73 -8.31 -11.01
N LYS A 147 12.07 -7.43 -11.94
CA LYS A 147 12.94 -6.26 -11.71
C LYS A 147 12.23 -4.89 -11.79
N GLY A 148 11.01 -4.84 -12.28
CA GLY A 148 10.28 -3.60 -12.49
C GLY A 148 9.33 -3.26 -11.34
N ALA A 149 8.04 -3.42 -11.55
CA ALA A 149 7.00 -3.18 -10.56
C ALA A 149 7.23 -3.99 -9.27
N ALA A 150 7.76 -5.22 -9.41
CA ALA A 150 8.10 -6.09 -8.29
C ALA A 150 9.06 -5.45 -7.27
N VAL A 151 10.08 -4.75 -7.72
CA VAL A 151 11.05 -4.09 -6.82
C VAL A 151 10.37 -3.01 -5.96
N SER A 152 9.39 -2.34 -6.52
CA SER A 152 8.64 -1.32 -5.76
C SER A 152 7.68 -1.96 -4.78
N TYR A 153 6.83 -2.88 -5.22
CA TYR A 153 5.80 -3.48 -4.37
C TYR A 153 6.39 -4.46 -3.36
N ALA A 154 7.22 -5.40 -3.82
CA ALA A 154 7.74 -6.51 -3.02
C ALA A 154 8.66 -6.09 -1.85
N THR A 155 9.05 -4.82 -1.80
CA THR A 155 9.98 -4.29 -0.80
C THR A 155 9.34 -3.23 0.12
N TRP A 156 8.03 -3.10 0.10
CA TRP A 156 7.27 -2.27 1.02
C TRP A 156 6.30 -3.12 1.86
N PRO A 157 5.99 -2.70 3.10
CA PRO A 157 6.52 -1.56 3.84
C PRO A 157 8.01 -1.66 4.11
N ALA A 158 8.66 -0.52 4.41
CA ALA A 158 10.11 -0.45 4.54
C ALA A 158 10.56 0.51 5.65
N TYR A 159 11.84 0.42 6.00
CA TYR A 159 12.53 1.36 6.88
C TYR A 159 13.50 2.20 6.05
N PRO A 160 13.12 3.42 5.61
CA PRO A 160 14.04 4.34 4.96
C PRO A 160 15.01 4.95 5.97
N ASN A 161 16.31 4.75 5.78
CA ASN A 161 17.34 5.25 6.70
C ASN A 161 17.26 6.78 6.89
N SER A 162 16.96 7.51 5.80
CA SER A 162 16.81 8.97 5.83
C SER A 162 15.62 9.46 6.67
N GLN A 163 14.67 8.58 6.98
CA GLN A 163 13.49 8.90 7.78
C GLN A 163 13.61 8.43 9.24
N GLY A 164 14.48 7.46 9.51
CA GLY A 164 14.65 6.89 10.84
C GLY A 164 13.43 6.13 11.37
N VAL A 165 12.46 5.80 10.53
CA VAL A 165 11.17 5.22 10.95
C VAL A 165 10.55 4.42 9.83
N ALA A 166 9.77 3.39 10.17
CA ALA A 166 9.03 2.57 9.21
C ALA A 166 7.99 3.39 8.42
N ARG A 167 7.84 3.06 7.15
CA ARG A 167 6.90 3.71 6.22
C ARG A 167 6.20 2.68 5.34
N THR A 168 4.98 3.01 4.95
CA THR A 168 4.17 2.22 4.02
C THR A 168 4.36 2.65 2.57
N LEU A 169 3.81 1.88 1.64
CA LEU A 169 3.83 2.23 0.21
C LEU A 169 3.00 3.48 -0.07
N GLU A 170 1.86 3.67 0.61
CA GLU A 170 1.02 4.86 0.50
C GLU A 170 1.80 6.12 0.88
N TRP A 171 2.56 6.06 1.97
CA TRP A 171 3.43 7.17 2.37
C TRP A 171 4.43 7.49 1.26
N ARG A 172 5.01 6.47 0.61
CA ARG A 172 5.94 6.66 -0.51
C ARG A 172 5.26 7.31 -1.70
N MET A 173 4.05 6.88 -2.02
CA MET A 173 3.24 7.47 -3.10
C MET A 173 2.93 8.93 -2.81
N LEU A 174 2.51 9.28 -1.60
CA LEU A 174 2.26 10.68 -1.21
C LEU A 174 3.50 11.56 -1.35
N ALA A 175 4.68 11.02 -1.11
CA ALA A 175 5.92 11.76 -1.36
C ALA A 175 6.08 12.10 -2.85
N CYS A 176 5.68 11.19 -3.77
CA CYS A 176 5.67 11.46 -5.20
C CYS A 176 4.59 12.49 -5.58
N PHE A 177 3.36 12.35 -5.07
CA PHE A 177 2.30 13.33 -5.27
C PHE A 177 2.75 14.75 -4.90
N ARG A 178 3.37 14.89 -3.72
CA ARG A 178 3.89 16.19 -3.24
C ARG A 178 4.99 16.75 -4.13
N GLN A 179 5.95 15.91 -4.57
CA GLN A 179 7.05 16.35 -5.44
C GLN A 179 6.54 16.80 -6.80
N GLN A 180 5.50 16.17 -7.33
CA GLN A 180 4.89 16.53 -8.60
C GLN A 180 3.82 17.64 -8.46
N ARG A 181 3.55 18.09 -7.24
CA ARG A 181 2.50 19.07 -6.94
C ARG A 181 1.11 18.62 -7.41
N PHE A 182 0.86 17.33 -7.36
CA PHE A 182 -0.48 16.79 -7.55
C PHE A 182 -1.37 17.14 -6.36
N PRO A 183 -2.69 17.22 -6.54
CA PRO A 183 -3.62 17.25 -5.42
C PRO A 183 -3.35 16.05 -4.50
N MET A 184 -3.24 16.32 -3.20
CA MET A 184 -2.97 15.26 -2.23
C MET A 184 -4.22 14.42 -2.01
N PRO A 185 -4.22 13.13 -2.37
CA PRO A 185 -5.36 12.27 -2.11
C PRO A 185 -5.40 11.85 -0.64
N LYS A 186 -6.57 11.43 -0.18
CA LYS A 186 -6.70 10.62 1.04
C LYS A 186 -5.96 9.30 0.82
N MET A 187 -5.19 8.83 1.80
CA MET A 187 -4.44 7.56 1.67
C MET A 187 -5.35 6.35 1.46
N THR A 188 -6.53 6.36 2.10
CA THR A 188 -7.55 5.32 1.97
C THR A 188 -8.52 5.53 0.80
N SER A 189 -8.26 6.52 -0.08
CA SER A 189 -9.11 6.75 -1.23
C SER A 189 -8.97 5.64 -2.27
N ASN A 190 -10.05 5.38 -3.00
CA ASN A 190 -10.02 4.41 -4.10
C ASN A 190 -8.88 4.71 -5.10
N ALA A 191 -8.58 5.99 -5.36
CA ALA A 191 -7.51 6.36 -6.26
C ALA A 191 -6.13 5.83 -5.81
N VAL A 192 -5.83 5.86 -4.51
CA VAL A 192 -4.58 5.32 -3.96
C VAL A 192 -4.61 3.80 -3.99
N ILE A 193 -5.72 3.18 -3.57
CA ILE A 193 -5.87 1.72 -3.54
C ILE A 193 -5.82 1.14 -4.96
N ASP A 194 -6.44 1.80 -5.94
CA ASP A 194 -6.42 1.39 -7.34
C ASP A 194 -4.98 1.44 -7.91
N LEU A 195 -4.22 2.49 -7.61
CA LEU A 195 -2.81 2.59 -7.98
C LEU A 195 -1.96 1.48 -7.34
N ILE A 196 -2.19 1.18 -6.06
CA ILE A 196 -1.51 0.08 -5.35
C ILE A 196 -1.90 -1.26 -5.99
N THR A 197 -3.17 -1.43 -6.34
CA THR A 197 -3.65 -2.64 -7.03
C THR A 197 -2.95 -2.83 -8.37
N TYR A 198 -2.85 -1.76 -9.17
CA TYR A 198 -2.13 -1.81 -10.46
C TYR A 198 -0.67 -2.25 -10.29
N MET A 199 0.07 -1.59 -9.38
CA MET A 199 1.48 -1.93 -9.14
C MET A 199 1.64 -3.33 -8.55
N GLY A 200 0.76 -3.71 -7.64
CA GLY A 200 0.80 -5.00 -6.98
C GLY A 200 0.51 -6.17 -7.94
N VAL A 201 -0.52 -6.04 -8.79
CA VAL A 201 -0.84 -7.06 -9.81
C VAL A 201 0.30 -7.19 -10.82
N ASN A 202 0.92 -6.07 -11.25
CA ASN A 202 2.10 -6.11 -12.09
C ASN A 202 3.29 -6.83 -11.42
N SER A 203 3.27 -6.95 -10.10
CA SER A 203 4.30 -7.65 -9.30
C SER A 203 3.98 -9.11 -8.99
N ASN A 204 2.83 -9.64 -9.47
CA ASN A 204 2.44 -11.02 -9.21
C ASN A 204 3.54 -12.02 -9.63
N GLY A 205 3.77 -13.02 -8.80
CA GLY A 205 4.83 -14.03 -8.99
C GLY A 205 6.20 -13.64 -8.43
N ALA A 206 6.43 -12.35 -8.13
CA ALA A 206 7.67 -11.93 -7.47
C ALA A 206 7.69 -12.38 -6.00
N THR A 207 8.89 -12.52 -5.45
CA THR A 207 9.07 -12.86 -4.04
C THR A 207 9.05 -11.58 -3.19
N LEU A 208 8.26 -11.57 -2.13
CA LEU A 208 8.29 -10.51 -1.12
C LEU A 208 9.62 -10.51 -0.36
N HIS A 209 10.15 -9.32 -0.15
CA HIS A 209 11.31 -9.04 0.69
C HIS A 209 10.97 -7.87 1.62
N THR A 210 10.04 -8.13 2.55
CA THR A 210 9.45 -7.09 3.38
C THR A 210 9.31 -7.56 4.83
N PRO A 211 9.51 -6.67 5.82
CA PRO A 211 9.95 -5.26 5.66
C PRO A 211 11.37 -5.12 5.14
N SER A 212 11.64 -4.12 4.31
CA SER A 212 12.98 -3.90 3.75
C SER A 212 13.65 -2.63 4.30
N PHE A 213 14.97 -2.53 4.11
CA PHE A 213 15.71 -1.28 4.33
C PHE A 213 15.81 -0.51 3.01
N LYS A 214 15.62 0.81 3.08
CA LYS A 214 15.79 1.74 1.95
C LYS A 214 16.83 2.80 2.30
N ARG A 215 17.67 3.15 1.33
CA ARG A 215 18.62 4.26 1.43
C ARG A 215 17.95 5.60 1.14
#